data_583133bc9006d2fa2b84142c4d07b076
#
_entry.id   583133bc9006d2fa2b84142c4d07b076
#
_cell.length_a   1.000
_cell.length_b   1.000
_cell.length_c   1.000
_cell.angle_alpha   90.00
_cell.angle_beta   90.00
_cell.angle_gamma   90.00
#
_symmetry.space_group_name_H-M   'P 1'
#
loop_
_entity.id
_entity.type
_entity.pdbx_description
1 polymer ?
#
loop_
_entity_poly.entity_id
_entity_poly.type
_entity_poly.pdbx_seq_one_letter_code
_entity_poly.pdbx_strand_id
1 'polypeptide(L)'
;MPKAYHHVFFTVREGLSDAEVIGTLRRYRDVAVSKGYIQRAEDISVGKVVIPAGGDNDVMQLRQLTGGFTWAVTICFDGREALDRYIKESPPDLQATQVLDLFPHPPHFMAHDHIDQLA
;
A
#
# COMPACT_ATOMS: atom_id res chain seq x y z
N MET A 1 21.66 2.93 9.26
CA MET A 1 20.37 3.63 9.39
C MET A 1 19.25 2.62 9.41
N PRO A 2 18.35 2.67 10.40
CA PRO A 2 17.19 1.80 10.43
C PRO A 2 16.29 2.03 9.22
N LYS A 3 15.70 0.95 8.73
CA LYS A 3 14.71 1.03 7.65
C LYS A 3 13.44 1.69 8.15
N ALA A 4 12.75 2.39 7.26
CA ALA A 4 11.44 2.97 7.51
C ALA A 4 10.43 2.31 6.58
N TYR A 5 9.20 2.14 7.04
CA TYR A 5 8.15 1.45 6.29
C TYR A 5 6.88 2.29 6.25
N HIS A 6 6.26 2.30 5.08
CA HIS A 6 4.95 2.90 4.86
C HIS A 6 3.98 1.79 4.46
N HIS A 7 2.88 1.68 5.19
CA HIS A 7 1.87 0.66 4.96
C HIS A 7 0.55 1.30 4.63
N VAL A 8 -0.12 0.80 3.61
CA VAL A 8 -1.48 1.20 3.26
C VAL A 8 -2.32 -0.06 3.10
N PHE A 9 -3.42 -0.12 3.86
CA PHE A 9 -4.44 -1.15 3.72
C PHE A 9 -5.70 -0.47 3.17
N PHE A 10 -6.33 -1.06 2.15
CA PHE A 10 -7.45 -0.41 1.50
C PHE A 10 -8.43 -1.41 0.88
N THR A 11 -9.62 -0.92 0.56
CA THR A 11 -10.57 -1.61 -0.31
C THR A 11 -10.62 -0.87 -1.64
N VAL A 12 -10.97 -1.60 -2.71
CA VAL A 12 -11.14 -1.00 -4.03
C VAL A 12 -12.63 -0.84 -4.34
N ARG A 13 -12.95 0.13 -5.19
CA ARG A 13 -14.32 0.33 -5.64
C ARG A 13 -14.82 -0.88 -6.42
N GLU A 14 -16.13 -1.09 -6.41
CA GLU A 14 -16.76 -2.17 -7.15
C GLU A 14 -16.49 -2.05 -8.66
N GLY A 15 -16.43 -3.18 -9.33
CA GLY A 15 -16.27 -3.27 -10.76
C GLY A 15 -14.83 -3.31 -11.25
N LEU A 16 -13.83 -3.15 -10.37
CA LEU A 16 -12.43 -3.28 -10.74
C LEU A 16 -11.98 -4.72 -10.64
N SER A 17 -11.31 -5.21 -11.70
CA SER A 17 -10.62 -6.48 -11.66
C SER A 17 -9.29 -6.37 -10.90
N ASP A 18 -8.78 -7.49 -10.42
CA ASP A 18 -7.46 -7.53 -9.79
C ASP A 18 -6.37 -7.05 -10.77
N ALA A 19 -6.49 -7.41 -12.04
CA ALA A 19 -5.52 -6.98 -13.06
C ALA A 19 -5.51 -5.45 -13.24
N GLU A 20 -6.66 -4.79 -13.17
CA GLU A 20 -6.76 -3.34 -13.25
C GLU A 20 -6.10 -2.67 -12.03
N VAL A 21 -6.34 -3.20 -10.84
CA VAL A 21 -5.72 -2.69 -9.60
C VAL A 21 -4.20 -2.84 -9.67
N ILE A 22 -3.72 -4.03 -10.02
CA ILE A 22 -2.29 -4.31 -10.12
C ILE A 22 -1.63 -3.45 -11.19
N GLY A 23 -2.28 -3.29 -12.35
CA GLY A 23 -1.77 -2.47 -13.44
C GLY A 23 -1.60 -1.01 -13.04
N THR A 24 -2.57 -0.46 -12.31
CA THR A 24 -2.50 0.92 -11.80
C THR A 24 -1.36 1.09 -10.81
N LEU A 25 -1.21 0.15 -9.87
CA LEU A 25 -0.16 0.23 -8.86
C LEU A 25 1.23 -0.01 -9.46
N ARG A 26 1.35 -0.82 -10.50
CA ARG A 26 2.61 -0.94 -11.26
C ARG A 26 3.01 0.37 -11.92
N ARG A 27 2.07 1.07 -12.54
CA ARG A 27 2.35 2.40 -13.13
C ARG A 27 2.82 3.38 -12.06
N TYR A 28 2.15 3.38 -10.90
CA TYR A 28 2.57 4.21 -9.79
C TYR A 28 4.00 3.88 -9.34
N ARG A 29 4.30 2.59 -9.15
CA ARG A 29 5.64 2.12 -8.80
C ARG A 29 6.68 2.64 -9.78
N ASP A 30 6.42 2.49 -11.07
CA ASP A 30 7.38 2.86 -12.11
C ASP A 30 7.64 4.37 -12.10
N VAL A 31 6.60 5.18 -11.91
CA VAL A 31 6.74 6.64 -11.76
C VAL A 31 7.51 6.99 -10.48
N ALA A 32 7.16 6.37 -9.36
CA ALA A 32 7.80 6.65 -8.07
C ALA A 32 9.30 6.27 -8.08
N VAL A 33 9.64 5.16 -8.70
CA VAL A 33 11.05 4.76 -8.87
C VAL A 33 11.77 5.72 -9.81
N SER A 34 11.15 6.08 -10.93
CA SER A 34 11.72 7.04 -11.89
C SER A 34 12.00 8.39 -11.26
N LYS A 35 11.14 8.87 -10.38
CA LYS A 35 11.31 10.15 -9.68
C LYS A 35 12.19 10.07 -8.43
N GLY A 36 12.64 8.87 -8.07
CA GLY A 36 13.50 8.66 -6.93
C GLY A 36 12.79 8.68 -5.57
N TYR A 37 11.45 8.66 -5.54
CA TYR A 37 10.72 8.55 -4.27
C TYR A 37 10.86 7.16 -3.66
N ILE A 38 10.88 6.14 -4.50
CA ILE A 38 11.16 4.77 -4.13
C ILE A 38 12.49 4.39 -4.80
N GLN A 39 13.42 3.85 -4.03
CA GLN A 39 14.80 3.61 -4.51
C GLN A 39 14.83 2.49 -5.55
N ARG A 40 14.14 1.39 -5.29
CA ARG A 40 14.15 0.18 -6.11
C ARG A 40 12.72 -0.36 -6.26
N ALA A 41 12.44 -0.98 -7.39
CA ALA A 41 11.13 -1.58 -7.64
C ALA A 41 10.74 -2.63 -6.57
N GLU A 42 11.70 -3.39 -6.06
CA GLU A 42 11.48 -4.38 -5.01
C GLU A 42 11.19 -3.79 -3.64
N ASP A 43 11.37 -2.49 -3.44
CA ASP A 43 11.06 -1.83 -2.18
C ASP A 43 9.56 -1.57 -1.99
N ILE A 44 8.74 -1.76 -3.01
CA ILE A 44 7.30 -1.69 -2.91
C ILE A 44 6.69 -3.08 -3.15
N SER A 45 5.82 -3.49 -2.24
CA SER A 45 5.07 -4.74 -2.32
C SER A 45 3.59 -4.45 -2.33
N VAL A 46 2.88 -5.08 -3.23
CA VAL A 46 1.43 -4.94 -3.40
C VAL A 46 0.80 -6.33 -3.44
N GLY A 47 -0.29 -6.52 -2.73
CA GLY A 47 -1.01 -7.77 -2.80
C GLY A 47 -2.36 -7.73 -2.12
N LYS A 48 -3.12 -8.80 -2.34
CA LYS A 48 -4.38 -9.00 -1.62
C LYS A 48 -4.11 -9.46 -0.21
N VAL A 49 -4.91 -8.98 0.73
CA VAL A 49 -4.86 -9.45 2.10
C VAL A 49 -5.26 -10.92 2.12
N VAL A 50 -4.42 -11.75 2.73
CA VAL A 50 -4.61 -13.19 2.79
C VAL A 50 -5.12 -13.56 4.17
N ILE A 51 -6.16 -14.40 4.20
CA ILE A 51 -6.64 -15.00 5.44
C ILE A 51 -5.86 -16.30 5.62
N PRO A 52 -5.16 -16.48 6.75
CA PRO A 52 -4.36 -17.70 6.97
C PRO A 52 -5.22 -18.96 6.89
N ALA A 53 -4.69 -19.97 6.20
CA ALA A 53 -5.35 -21.27 6.11
C ALA A 53 -5.41 -21.94 7.50
N GLY A 54 -6.55 -22.59 7.82
CA GLY A 54 -6.77 -23.27 9.09
C GLY A 54 -7.26 -22.38 10.22
N GLY A 55 -7.43 -21.09 9.98
CA GLY A 55 -8.18 -20.24 10.90
C GLY A 55 -9.64 -20.68 10.90
N ASP A 56 -10.14 -21.06 12.08
CA ASP A 56 -11.55 -21.40 12.20
C ASP A 56 -12.40 -20.21 11.81
N ASN A 57 -13.15 -20.43 10.94
CA ASN A 57 -14.10 -19.84 10.05
C ASN A 57 -15.13 -18.93 10.67
N ASP A 58 -14.81 -18.19 11.68
CA ASP A 58 -15.64 -17.08 12.05
C ASP A 58 -15.31 -15.90 11.12
N VAL A 59 -16.13 -15.73 10.09
CA VAL A 59 -15.98 -14.64 9.12
C VAL A 59 -15.97 -13.28 9.83
N MET A 60 -16.70 -13.16 10.93
CA MET A 60 -16.71 -11.94 11.74
C MET A 60 -15.37 -11.70 12.42
N GLN A 61 -14.77 -12.73 12.96
CA GLN A 61 -13.45 -12.65 13.60
C GLN A 61 -12.37 -12.33 12.57
N LEU A 62 -12.44 -12.93 11.38
CA LEU A 62 -11.50 -12.65 10.29
C LEU A 62 -11.62 -11.21 9.81
N ARG A 63 -12.82 -10.67 9.71
CA ARG A 63 -13.04 -9.25 9.40
C ARG A 63 -12.45 -8.34 10.45
N GLN A 64 -12.53 -8.69 11.71
CA GLN A 64 -11.91 -7.93 12.80
C GLN A 64 -10.38 -7.95 12.69
N LEU A 65 -9.79 -9.08 12.33
CA LEU A 65 -8.34 -9.20 12.17
C LEU A 65 -7.81 -8.42 10.97
N THR A 66 -8.58 -8.36 9.89
CA THR A 66 -8.17 -7.68 8.66
C THR A 66 -8.66 -6.24 8.57
N GLY A 67 -9.52 -5.80 9.50
CA GLY A 67 -10.16 -4.49 9.42
C GLY A 67 -11.10 -4.32 8.22
N GLY A 68 -11.45 -5.43 7.55
CA GLY A 68 -12.24 -5.39 6.33
C GLY A 68 -11.48 -4.97 5.09
N PHE A 69 -10.18 -4.74 5.19
CA PHE A 69 -9.35 -4.37 4.04
C PHE A 69 -9.01 -5.58 3.18
N THR A 70 -8.98 -5.38 1.87
CA THR A 70 -8.76 -6.46 0.90
C THR A 70 -7.42 -6.37 0.17
N TRP A 71 -6.77 -5.21 0.21
CA TRP A 71 -5.49 -4.96 -0.43
C TRP A 71 -4.50 -4.33 0.53
N ALA A 72 -3.23 -4.57 0.29
CA ALA A 72 -2.13 -4.02 1.07
C ALA A 72 -0.98 -3.57 0.18
N VAL A 73 -0.42 -2.42 0.51
CA VAL A 73 0.82 -1.89 -0.08
C VAL A 73 1.80 -1.66 1.05
N THR A 74 3.03 -2.11 0.89
CA THR A 74 4.12 -1.81 1.81
C THR A 74 5.29 -1.25 1.03
N ILE A 75 5.82 -0.12 1.48
CA ILE A 75 7.00 0.50 0.89
C ILE A 75 8.10 0.58 1.94
N CYS A 76 9.29 0.11 1.56
CA CYS A 76 10.48 0.16 2.41
C CYS A 76 11.36 1.32 1.96
N PHE A 77 11.85 2.09 2.92
CA PHE A 77 12.79 3.20 2.70
C PHE A 77 14.06 2.97 3.49
N ASP A 78 15.19 3.48 2.97
CA ASP A 78 16.50 3.31 3.60
C ASP A 78 16.65 4.09 4.91
N GLY A 79 15.72 4.99 5.21
CA GLY A 79 15.69 5.73 6.46
C GLY A 79 14.50 6.67 6.52
N ARG A 80 14.36 7.37 7.66
CA ARG A 80 13.24 8.27 7.90
C ARG A 80 13.19 9.44 6.91
N GLU A 81 14.33 9.97 6.51
CA GLU A 81 14.35 11.11 5.58
C GLU A 81 13.73 10.75 4.23
N ALA A 82 14.01 9.54 3.73
CA ALA A 82 13.42 9.07 2.48
C ALA A 82 11.90 8.88 2.62
N LEU A 83 11.44 8.36 3.75
CA LEU A 83 10.01 8.24 4.06
C LEU A 83 9.35 9.62 4.09
N ASP A 84 9.91 10.56 4.82
CA ASP A 84 9.35 11.91 4.95
C ASP A 84 9.26 12.60 3.58
N ARG A 85 10.28 12.44 2.76
CA ARG A 85 10.29 12.96 1.38
C ARG A 85 9.17 12.34 0.55
N TYR A 86 8.99 11.04 0.65
CA TYR A 86 7.93 10.31 -0.05
C TYR A 86 6.55 10.86 0.31
N ILE A 87 6.27 10.97 1.62
CA ILE A 87 4.98 11.48 2.10
C ILE A 87 4.72 12.90 1.62
N LYS A 88 5.76 13.73 1.57
CA LYS A 88 5.63 15.13 1.17
C LYS A 88 5.46 15.30 -0.34
N GLU A 89 6.21 14.54 -1.15
CA GLU A 89 6.35 14.82 -2.58
C GLU A 89 5.49 13.91 -3.47
N SER A 90 5.07 12.74 -3.00
CA SER A 90 4.38 11.77 -3.83
C SER A 90 2.89 12.02 -4.10
N PRO A 91 2.12 12.80 -3.30
CA PRO A 91 0.67 12.92 -3.52
C PRO A 91 0.24 13.32 -4.94
N PRO A 92 0.90 14.27 -5.63
CA PRO A 92 0.52 14.59 -7.01
C PRO A 92 0.64 13.40 -7.97
N ASP A 93 1.56 12.49 -7.72
CA ASP A 93 1.76 11.30 -8.54
C ASP A 93 0.72 10.21 -8.27
N LEU A 94 0.17 10.16 -7.06
CA LEU A 94 -0.97 9.30 -6.77
C LEU A 94 -2.17 9.69 -7.64
N GLN A 95 -2.39 10.98 -7.83
CA GLN A 95 -3.45 11.48 -8.69
C GLN A 95 -3.12 11.27 -10.16
N ALA A 96 -1.92 11.61 -10.61
CA ALA A 96 -1.50 11.51 -12.00
C ALA A 96 -1.51 10.07 -12.52
N THR A 97 -1.21 9.09 -11.68
CA THR A 97 -1.24 7.67 -12.03
C THR A 97 -2.59 7.01 -11.77
N GLN A 98 -3.57 7.77 -11.32
CA GLN A 98 -4.94 7.31 -11.07
C GLN A 98 -5.07 6.30 -9.92
N VAL A 99 -4.11 6.28 -8.98
CA VAL A 99 -4.22 5.43 -7.79
C VAL A 99 -5.45 5.81 -6.96
N LEU A 100 -5.76 7.10 -6.85
CA LEU A 100 -6.91 7.56 -6.08
C LEU A 100 -8.24 7.08 -6.67
N ASP A 101 -8.29 6.75 -7.97
CA ASP A 101 -9.48 6.22 -8.62
C ASP A 101 -9.77 4.76 -8.26
N LEU A 102 -8.84 4.09 -7.56
CA LEU A 102 -9.06 2.74 -7.09
C LEU A 102 -9.99 2.69 -5.87
N PHE A 103 -10.10 3.78 -5.12
CA PHE A 103 -10.82 3.80 -3.86
C PHE A 103 -12.34 3.94 -4.07
N PRO A 104 -13.14 3.31 -3.17
CA PRO A 104 -14.57 3.59 -3.13
C PRO A 104 -14.84 5.02 -2.63
N HIS A 105 -16.06 5.49 -2.77
CA HIS A 105 -16.52 6.75 -2.23
C HIS A 105 -17.60 6.53 -1.16
N PRO A 106 -17.34 6.85 0.10
CA PRO A 106 -16.10 7.43 0.64
C PRO A 106 -14.95 6.43 0.67
N PRO A 107 -13.69 6.90 0.66
CA PRO A 107 -12.54 6.00 0.69
C PRO A 107 -12.50 5.19 1.98
N HIS A 108 -12.10 3.93 1.87
CA HIS A 108 -11.88 3.04 3.00
C HIS A 108 -10.43 2.56 2.96
N PHE A 109 -9.60 3.21 3.76
CA PHE A 109 -8.18 2.86 3.85
C PHE A 109 -7.62 3.22 5.22
N MET A 110 -6.49 2.62 5.53
CA MET A 110 -5.68 2.96 6.69
C MET A 110 -4.23 3.01 6.25
N ALA A 111 -3.51 4.05 6.67
CA ALA A 111 -2.09 4.18 6.40
C ALA A 111 -1.35 4.42 7.70
N HIS A 112 -0.18 3.79 7.86
CA HIS A 112 0.71 4.07 8.98
C HIS A 112 2.15 3.79 8.61
N ASP A 113 3.04 4.41 9.35
CA ASP A 113 4.48 4.30 9.15
C ASP A 113 5.15 3.81 10.42
N HIS A 114 6.27 3.12 10.27
CA HIS A 114 7.11 2.80 11.40
C HIS A 114 8.59 2.76 11.01
N ILE A 115 9.44 2.93 12.00
CA ILE A 115 10.89 2.80 11.89
C ILE A 115 11.28 1.48 12.54
N ASP A 116 12.10 0.69 11.87
CA ASP A 116 12.56 -0.59 12.41
C ASP A 116 13.36 -0.36 13.70
N GLN A 117 12.92 -0.98 14.78
CA GLN A 117 13.56 -0.87 16.10
C GLN A 117 14.44 -2.06 16.44
N LEU A 118 14.48 -3.08 15.60
CA LEU A 118 15.25 -4.30 15.82
C LEU A 118 16.61 -4.29 15.12
N ALA A 119 16.80 -3.33 14.24
CA ALA A 119 18.04 -3.22 13.46
C ALA A 119 19.23 -2.77 14.31
#